data_4bace0501e67444bf77078814eb4ec3a
#
_entry.id   4bace0501e67444bf77078814eb4ec3a
#
_cell.length_a   1.000
_cell.length_b   1.000
_cell.length_c   1.000
_cell.angle_alpha   90.00
_cell.angle_beta   90.00
_cell.angle_gamma   90.00
#
_symmetry.space_group_name_H-M   'P 1'
#
loop_
_entity.id
_entity.type
_entity.pdbx_description
1 polymer ?
#
loop_
_entity_poly.entity_id
_entity_poly.type
_entity_poly.pdbx_seq_one_letter_code
_entity_poly.pdbx_strand_id
1 'polypeptide(L)'
;GKSGATLLYKGHRPYVEQEEFRKAMDFAGDIVVVHLGTNDTDPRNWPNYRDEFMGNYRALMDSFRMVNPKCKFILARLSPISHRHSRFESGTRDWHAEIQLAIECIAKAEGVQLIDFHEPLYPYPYILEDAVHPNAEGAAILAKTVYEGITGDFGGLQMSDMYSDNMVLQYGQSLTIHGKANAGEKVTVKIAGQKKKTEAASNGKWSVILEPLKAGGPYTLEISAGKKELIYNK
;
A
#
# COMPACT_ATOMS: atom_id res chain seq x y z
N GLY A 1 3.56 11.19 -15.89
CA GLY A 1 2.48 11.83 -15.13
C GLY A 1 2.32 13.30 -15.50
N LYS A 2 1.22 13.89 -15.08
CA LYS A 2 0.91 15.31 -15.30
C LYS A 2 0.60 16.00 -13.99
N SER A 3 1.33 17.06 -13.67
CA SER A 3 1.06 17.88 -12.48
C SER A 3 -0.35 18.45 -12.52
N GLY A 4 -1.07 18.40 -11.41
CA GLY A 4 -2.44 18.92 -11.28
C GLY A 4 -3.52 18.08 -11.97
N ALA A 5 -3.19 16.95 -12.62
CA ALA A 5 -4.18 16.14 -13.32
C ALA A 5 -5.14 15.45 -12.34
N THR A 6 -6.42 15.40 -12.73
CA THR A 6 -7.51 14.71 -12.02
C THR A 6 -7.82 13.38 -12.69
N LEU A 7 -8.31 12.43 -11.89
CA LEU A 7 -8.94 11.23 -12.42
C LEU A 7 -10.33 11.54 -13.00
N LEU A 8 -11.10 12.38 -12.29
CA LEU A 8 -12.42 12.79 -12.73
C LEU A 8 -12.37 13.46 -14.10
N TYR A 9 -13.17 12.96 -15.04
CA TYR A 9 -13.24 13.47 -16.43
C TYR A 9 -13.83 14.87 -16.52
N LYS A 10 -14.68 15.25 -15.56
CA LYS A 10 -15.21 16.61 -15.40
C LYS A 10 -14.40 17.45 -14.43
N GLY A 11 -13.27 16.95 -13.94
CA GLY A 11 -12.37 17.68 -13.09
C GLY A 11 -11.75 18.88 -13.81
N HIS A 12 -11.12 19.76 -13.04
CA HIS A 12 -10.53 20.98 -13.61
C HIS A 12 -9.36 20.73 -14.55
N ARG A 13 -8.78 19.51 -14.55
CA ARG A 13 -7.68 19.08 -15.44
C ARG A 13 -7.71 17.57 -15.66
N PRO A 14 -8.65 17.03 -16.43
CA PRO A 14 -8.78 15.59 -16.64
C PRO A 14 -7.49 14.99 -17.22
N TYR A 15 -6.99 13.89 -16.61
CA TYR A 15 -5.79 13.22 -17.12
C TYR A 15 -5.97 12.68 -18.54
N VAL A 16 -7.16 12.19 -18.86
CA VAL A 16 -7.48 11.63 -20.18
C VAL A 16 -7.41 12.65 -21.34
N GLU A 17 -7.46 13.93 -21.02
CA GLU A 17 -7.32 15.01 -22.00
C GLU A 17 -5.89 15.48 -22.20
N GLN A 18 -4.95 15.00 -21.35
CA GLN A 18 -3.56 15.45 -21.37
C GLN A 18 -2.74 14.70 -22.41
N GLU A 19 -1.69 15.35 -22.91
CA GLU A 19 -0.72 14.74 -23.82
C GLU A 19 -0.02 13.52 -23.17
N GLU A 20 0.22 13.58 -21.87
CA GLU A 20 0.84 12.52 -21.10
C GLU A 20 -0.01 11.23 -21.07
N PHE A 21 -1.33 11.36 -21.13
CA PHE A 21 -2.20 10.20 -21.33
C PHE A 21 -2.01 9.57 -22.70
N ARG A 22 -1.99 10.38 -23.77
CA ARG A 22 -1.75 9.88 -25.14
C ARG A 22 -0.42 9.16 -25.22
N LYS A 23 0.65 9.75 -24.68
CA LYS A 23 1.98 9.11 -24.62
C LYS A 23 1.95 7.80 -23.85
N ALA A 24 1.19 7.71 -22.76
CA ALA A 24 1.05 6.47 -22.01
C ALA A 24 0.28 5.38 -22.80
N MET A 25 -0.73 5.77 -23.58
CA MET A 25 -1.44 4.88 -24.48
C MET A 25 -0.54 4.37 -25.61
N ASP A 26 0.24 5.27 -26.24
CA ASP A 26 1.19 4.92 -27.31
C ASP A 26 2.30 3.98 -26.81
N PHE A 27 2.72 4.13 -25.54
CA PHE A 27 3.70 3.24 -24.92
C PHE A 27 3.18 1.81 -24.71
N ALA A 28 1.86 1.64 -24.53
CA ALA A 28 1.19 0.34 -24.37
C ALA A 28 1.87 -0.59 -23.35
N GLY A 29 2.19 -0.08 -22.16
CA GLY A 29 2.99 -0.77 -21.13
C GLY A 29 2.36 -2.06 -20.63
N ASP A 30 3.18 -3.06 -20.31
CA ASP A 30 2.75 -4.34 -19.73
C ASP A 30 2.30 -4.22 -18.27
N ILE A 31 2.80 -3.21 -17.55
CA ILE A 31 2.42 -2.90 -16.17
C ILE A 31 2.02 -1.42 -16.10
N VAL A 32 0.82 -1.18 -15.60
CA VAL A 32 0.27 0.17 -15.42
C VAL A 32 0.09 0.43 -13.92
N VAL A 33 0.93 1.31 -13.37
CA VAL A 33 0.79 1.77 -11.98
C VAL A 33 -0.03 3.05 -11.98
N VAL A 34 -1.18 3.05 -11.30
CA VAL A 34 -2.09 4.20 -11.26
C VAL A 34 -2.03 4.85 -9.87
N HIS A 35 -1.55 6.10 -9.83
CA HIS A 35 -1.56 6.98 -8.66
C HIS A 35 -2.23 8.30 -9.04
N LEU A 36 -3.56 8.30 -9.07
CA LEU A 36 -4.41 9.44 -9.41
C LEU A 36 -5.51 9.57 -8.37
N GLY A 37 -5.90 10.82 -8.04
CA GLY A 37 -6.94 11.13 -7.07
C GLY A 37 -6.59 12.28 -6.14
N THR A 38 -5.30 12.58 -5.93
CA THR A 38 -4.89 13.69 -5.04
C THR A 38 -5.47 15.03 -5.50
N ASN A 39 -5.44 15.32 -6.79
CA ASN A 39 -5.99 16.57 -7.32
C ASN A 39 -7.52 16.58 -7.37
N ASP A 40 -8.13 15.41 -7.25
CA ASP A 40 -9.58 15.28 -7.17
C ASP A 40 -10.13 15.80 -5.83
N THR A 41 -9.30 15.94 -4.79
CA THR A 41 -9.64 16.59 -3.52
C THR A 41 -9.88 18.11 -3.63
N ASP A 42 -9.74 18.72 -4.81
CA ASP A 42 -10.05 20.12 -5.02
C ASP A 42 -11.56 20.38 -4.86
N PRO A 43 -11.97 21.48 -4.21
CA PRO A 43 -13.40 21.85 -4.05
C PRO A 43 -14.18 21.98 -5.37
N ARG A 44 -13.49 22.19 -6.48
CA ARG A 44 -14.11 22.23 -7.82
C ARG A 44 -14.47 20.84 -8.35
N ASN A 45 -13.86 19.80 -7.80
CA ASN A 45 -13.95 18.42 -8.30
C ASN A 45 -14.81 17.55 -7.41
N TRP A 46 -14.30 17.13 -6.25
CA TRP A 46 -14.89 16.08 -5.43
C TRP A 46 -16.34 16.34 -5.02
N PRO A 47 -16.69 17.51 -4.47
CA PRO A 47 -18.06 17.77 -4.05
C PRO A 47 -19.08 17.70 -5.19
N ASN A 48 -18.62 17.93 -6.43
CA ASN A 48 -19.50 18.02 -7.60
C ASN A 48 -19.59 16.72 -8.39
N TYR A 49 -18.55 15.88 -8.39
CA TYR A 49 -18.41 14.76 -9.33
C TYR A 49 -18.00 13.44 -8.68
N ARG A 50 -17.95 13.34 -7.36
CA ARG A 50 -17.50 12.14 -6.63
C ARG A 50 -18.20 10.85 -7.07
N ASP A 51 -19.47 10.93 -7.41
CA ASP A 51 -20.26 9.77 -7.83
C ASP A 51 -19.79 9.18 -9.18
N GLU A 52 -19.04 9.96 -9.97
CA GLU A 52 -18.45 9.54 -11.24
C GLU A 52 -17.07 8.89 -11.06
N PHE A 53 -16.41 9.02 -9.90
CA PHE A 53 -15.02 8.64 -9.70
C PHE A 53 -14.74 7.17 -10.03
N MET A 54 -15.54 6.26 -9.48
CA MET A 54 -15.35 4.83 -9.74
C MET A 54 -15.58 4.45 -11.21
N GLY A 55 -16.56 5.08 -11.84
CA GLY A 55 -16.84 4.90 -13.27
C GLY A 55 -15.70 5.41 -14.15
N ASN A 56 -15.19 6.60 -13.87
CA ASN A 56 -14.08 7.20 -14.59
C ASN A 56 -12.78 6.40 -14.40
N TYR A 57 -12.56 5.84 -13.19
CA TYR A 57 -11.40 5.00 -12.92
C TYR A 57 -11.40 3.73 -13.78
N ARG A 58 -12.55 3.04 -13.85
CA ARG A 58 -12.72 1.87 -14.71
C ARG A 58 -12.54 2.22 -16.19
N ALA A 59 -13.13 3.32 -16.65
CA ALA A 59 -12.97 3.78 -18.02
C ALA A 59 -11.50 4.10 -18.37
N LEU A 60 -10.74 4.65 -17.43
CA LEU A 60 -9.29 4.82 -17.58
C LEU A 60 -8.58 3.47 -17.74
N MET A 61 -8.87 2.50 -16.89
CA MET A 61 -8.28 1.15 -16.99
C MET A 61 -8.66 0.48 -18.31
N ASP A 62 -9.90 0.59 -18.75
CA ASP A 62 -10.38 0.01 -20.01
C ASP A 62 -9.67 0.64 -21.22
N SER A 63 -9.35 1.94 -21.15
CA SER A 63 -8.55 2.59 -22.19
C SER A 63 -7.18 1.92 -22.36
N PHE A 64 -6.48 1.61 -21.26
CA PHE A 64 -5.21 0.87 -21.32
C PHE A 64 -5.39 -0.57 -21.80
N ARG A 65 -6.47 -1.25 -21.39
CA ARG A 65 -6.80 -2.61 -21.86
C ARG A 65 -7.04 -2.65 -23.37
N MET A 66 -7.60 -1.59 -23.96
CA MET A 66 -7.82 -1.51 -25.41
C MET A 66 -6.51 -1.53 -26.19
N VAL A 67 -5.46 -0.89 -25.70
CA VAL A 67 -4.15 -0.84 -26.40
C VAL A 67 -3.27 -2.02 -26.04
N ASN A 68 -3.35 -2.53 -24.82
CA ASN A 68 -2.65 -3.75 -24.39
C ASN A 68 -3.59 -4.62 -23.50
N PRO A 69 -4.31 -5.59 -24.09
CA PRO A 69 -5.22 -6.46 -23.33
C PRO A 69 -4.56 -7.32 -22.25
N LYS A 70 -3.23 -7.43 -22.28
CA LYS A 70 -2.46 -8.21 -21.31
C LYS A 70 -1.85 -7.34 -20.20
N CYS A 71 -2.07 -6.03 -20.23
CA CYS A 71 -1.51 -5.15 -19.22
C CYS A 71 -2.03 -5.50 -17.82
N LYS A 72 -1.13 -5.45 -16.85
CA LYS A 72 -1.43 -5.66 -15.43
C LYS A 72 -1.56 -4.32 -14.74
N PHE A 73 -2.59 -4.17 -13.93
CA PHE A 73 -2.77 -2.96 -13.13
C PHE A 73 -2.27 -3.14 -11.71
N ILE A 74 -1.62 -2.09 -11.21
CA ILE A 74 -1.30 -1.90 -9.81
C ILE A 74 -1.88 -0.54 -9.42
N LEU A 75 -2.90 -0.54 -8.56
CA LEU A 75 -3.46 0.70 -8.04
C LEU A 75 -2.70 1.10 -6.78
N ALA A 76 -2.47 2.39 -6.60
CA ALA A 76 -1.79 2.91 -5.44
C ALA A 76 -2.77 3.70 -4.57
N ARG A 77 -2.79 3.42 -3.25
CA ARG A 77 -3.36 4.37 -2.28
C ARG A 77 -2.60 5.69 -2.39
N LEU A 78 -3.31 6.78 -2.25
CA LEU A 78 -2.71 8.12 -2.39
C LEU A 78 -1.65 8.37 -1.32
N SER A 79 -0.59 9.05 -1.67
CA SER A 79 0.34 9.63 -0.70
C SER A 79 -0.40 10.58 0.26
N PRO A 80 0.07 10.73 1.50
CA PRO A 80 -0.60 11.60 2.46
C PRO A 80 -0.55 13.06 2.00
N ILE A 81 -1.54 13.84 2.43
CA ILE A 81 -1.52 15.30 2.37
C ILE A 81 -1.21 15.79 3.77
N SER A 82 -0.19 16.63 3.91
CA SER A 82 0.18 17.19 5.21
C SER A 82 -0.89 18.15 5.74
N HIS A 83 -1.09 18.16 7.06
CA HIS A 83 -1.94 19.13 7.74
C HIS A 83 -1.54 20.61 7.47
N ARG A 84 -0.34 20.86 6.97
CA ARG A 84 0.12 22.19 6.54
C ARG A 84 -0.49 22.65 5.21
N HIS A 85 -1.17 21.76 4.48
CA HIS A 85 -1.82 22.13 3.23
C HIS A 85 -2.93 23.18 3.49
N SER A 86 -2.95 24.25 2.72
CA SER A 86 -3.84 25.40 2.94
C SER A 86 -5.34 25.06 2.93
N ARG A 87 -5.74 23.97 2.31
CA ARG A 87 -7.14 23.50 2.24
C ARG A 87 -7.41 22.27 3.10
N PHE A 88 -6.48 21.88 3.96
CA PHE A 88 -6.58 20.64 4.73
C PHE A 88 -7.87 20.58 5.57
N GLU A 89 -8.18 21.65 6.29
CA GLU A 89 -9.36 21.76 7.14
C GLU A 89 -10.66 22.12 6.37
N SER A 90 -10.56 22.49 5.09
CA SER A 90 -11.70 22.87 4.25
C SER A 90 -12.25 21.71 3.39
N GLY A 91 -12.12 20.47 3.86
CA GLY A 91 -12.65 19.28 3.22
C GLY A 91 -11.61 18.39 2.54
N THR A 92 -10.44 18.89 2.16
CA THR A 92 -9.41 18.11 1.46
C THR A 92 -9.04 16.84 2.24
N ARG A 93 -8.93 16.90 3.57
CA ARG A 93 -8.66 15.74 4.43
C ARG A 93 -9.73 14.65 4.29
N ASP A 94 -10.98 15.03 4.41
CA ASP A 94 -12.09 14.08 4.41
C ASP A 94 -12.31 13.51 3.00
N TRP A 95 -12.21 14.34 1.98
CA TRP A 95 -12.27 13.90 0.58
C TRP A 95 -11.12 12.99 0.18
N HIS A 96 -9.91 13.25 0.71
CA HIS A 96 -8.79 12.36 0.52
C HIS A 96 -9.08 10.96 1.11
N ALA A 97 -9.68 10.90 2.31
CA ALA A 97 -10.07 9.64 2.91
C ALA A 97 -11.16 8.91 2.10
N GLU A 98 -12.17 9.63 1.60
CA GLU A 98 -13.20 9.05 0.71
C GLU A 98 -12.59 8.48 -0.58
N ILE A 99 -11.65 9.20 -1.21
CA ILE A 99 -10.95 8.75 -2.43
C ILE A 99 -10.11 7.51 -2.14
N GLN A 100 -9.42 7.45 -1.00
CA GLN A 100 -8.67 6.26 -0.58
C GLN A 100 -9.58 5.02 -0.55
N LEU A 101 -10.75 5.13 0.10
CA LEU A 101 -11.72 4.04 0.16
C LEU A 101 -12.25 3.66 -1.24
N ALA A 102 -12.49 4.64 -2.11
CA ALA A 102 -12.92 4.38 -3.47
C ALA A 102 -11.86 3.59 -4.27
N ILE A 103 -10.57 3.95 -4.14
CA ILE A 103 -9.47 3.24 -4.79
C ILE A 103 -9.37 1.78 -4.27
N GLU A 104 -9.50 1.57 -2.97
CA GLU A 104 -9.51 0.23 -2.37
C GLU A 104 -10.68 -0.62 -2.89
N CYS A 105 -11.88 -0.03 -2.96
CA CYS A 105 -13.06 -0.69 -3.53
C CYS A 105 -12.87 -1.07 -4.99
N ILE A 106 -12.27 -0.19 -5.81
CA ILE A 106 -11.99 -0.46 -7.22
C ILE A 106 -10.97 -1.58 -7.34
N ALA A 107 -9.84 -1.52 -6.61
CA ALA A 107 -8.82 -2.57 -6.65
C ALA A 107 -9.41 -3.94 -6.33
N LYS A 108 -10.25 -4.02 -5.30
CA LYS A 108 -10.95 -5.24 -4.91
C LYS A 108 -11.94 -5.72 -5.98
N ALA A 109 -12.76 -4.81 -6.53
CA ALA A 109 -13.77 -5.16 -7.53
C ALA A 109 -13.17 -5.62 -8.86
N GLU A 110 -12.05 -5.01 -9.28
CA GLU A 110 -11.32 -5.36 -10.49
C GLU A 110 -10.34 -6.54 -10.30
N GLY A 111 -10.15 -7.01 -9.06
CA GLY A 111 -9.21 -8.09 -8.74
C GLY A 111 -7.76 -7.73 -9.04
N VAL A 112 -7.41 -6.44 -8.96
CA VAL A 112 -6.06 -5.95 -9.24
C VAL A 112 -5.30 -5.65 -7.96
N GLN A 113 -3.96 -5.64 -8.06
CA GLN A 113 -3.10 -5.39 -6.93
C GLN A 113 -3.25 -3.95 -6.43
N LEU A 114 -3.25 -3.79 -5.10
CA LEU A 114 -3.20 -2.50 -4.43
C LEU A 114 -1.87 -2.38 -3.68
N ILE A 115 -1.14 -1.29 -3.91
CA ILE A 115 0.04 -0.89 -3.13
C ILE A 115 -0.27 0.34 -2.29
N ASP A 116 0.53 0.58 -1.28
CA ASP A 116 0.25 1.63 -0.31
C ASP A 116 1.32 2.73 -0.38
N PHE A 117 0.94 3.92 -0.86
CA PHE A 117 1.79 5.11 -0.84
C PHE A 117 1.53 6.00 0.38
N HIS A 118 0.51 5.69 1.17
CA HIS A 118 0.16 6.48 2.34
C HIS A 118 1.01 6.14 3.57
N GLU A 119 0.89 4.89 4.03
CA GLU A 119 1.51 4.47 5.29
C GLU A 119 3.04 4.65 5.34
N PRO A 120 3.80 4.35 4.26
CA PRO A 120 5.25 4.52 4.29
C PRO A 120 5.71 5.99 4.40
N LEU A 121 4.87 6.96 4.00
CA LEU A 121 5.20 8.39 4.06
C LEU A 121 4.57 9.10 5.27
N TYR A 122 3.46 8.57 5.79
CA TYR A 122 2.67 9.22 6.83
C TYR A 122 3.46 9.61 8.09
N PRO A 123 4.41 8.79 8.61
CA PRO A 123 5.21 9.15 9.77
C PRO A 123 6.21 10.29 9.53
N TYR A 124 6.44 10.69 8.29
CA TYR A 124 7.51 11.59 7.89
C TYR A 124 6.98 12.86 7.19
N PRO A 125 6.23 13.75 7.88
CA PRO A 125 5.61 14.93 7.26
C PRO A 125 6.62 15.91 6.66
N TYR A 126 7.89 15.86 7.06
CA TYR A 126 8.97 16.69 6.50
C TYR A 126 9.33 16.31 5.05
N ILE A 127 9.02 15.08 4.64
CA ILE A 127 9.21 14.61 3.26
C ILE A 127 8.30 15.34 2.26
N LEU A 128 7.18 15.89 2.74
CA LEU A 128 6.21 16.63 1.94
C LEU A 128 6.46 18.14 2.08
N GLU A 129 7.48 18.66 1.38
CA GLU A 129 7.94 20.05 1.55
C GLU A 129 6.85 21.09 1.25
N ASP A 130 6.08 20.89 0.18
CA ASP A 130 4.93 21.72 -0.20
C ASP A 130 3.59 21.18 0.34
N ALA A 131 3.65 20.28 1.32
CA ALA A 131 2.52 19.61 1.93
C ALA A 131 1.82 18.53 1.09
N VAL A 132 2.25 18.26 -0.13
CA VAL A 132 1.63 17.30 -1.06
C VAL A 132 2.65 16.41 -1.78
N HIS A 133 3.71 17.02 -2.32
CA HIS A 133 4.65 16.30 -3.15
C HIS A 133 5.84 15.77 -2.33
N PRO A 134 6.15 14.47 -2.43
CA PRO A 134 7.32 13.91 -1.77
C PRO A 134 8.61 14.43 -2.41
N ASN A 135 9.59 14.77 -1.57
CA ASN A 135 10.95 15.09 -2.00
C ASN A 135 11.70 13.83 -2.49
N ALA A 136 13.00 13.94 -2.74
CA ALA A 136 13.80 12.82 -3.24
C ALA A 136 13.79 11.59 -2.32
N GLU A 137 13.81 11.79 -1.00
CA GLU A 137 13.71 10.71 -0.02
C GLU A 137 12.35 10.00 -0.10
N GLY A 138 11.27 10.78 -0.12
CA GLY A 138 9.92 10.24 -0.28
C GLY A 138 9.73 9.54 -1.63
N ALA A 139 10.30 10.08 -2.71
CA ALA A 139 10.27 9.44 -4.02
C ALA A 139 10.97 8.07 -4.01
N ALA A 140 12.10 7.94 -3.29
CA ALA A 140 12.80 6.67 -3.12
C ALA A 140 11.94 5.63 -2.36
N ILE A 141 11.20 6.06 -1.33
CA ILE A 141 10.25 5.20 -0.59
C ILE A 141 9.16 4.70 -1.55
N LEU A 142 8.57 5.60 -2.36
CA LEU A 142 7.53 5.21 -3.32
C LEU A 142 8.08 4.26 -4.40
N ALA A 143 9.27 4.52 -4.91
CA ALA A 143 9.93 3.65 -5.89
C ALA A 143 10.14 2.23 -5.32
N LYS A 144 10.59 2.13 -4.07
CA LYS A 144 10.71 0.85 -3.36
C LYS A 144 9.37 0.13 -3.25
N THR A 145 8.31 0.85 -2.87
CA THR A 145 6.95 0.29 -2.76
C THR A 145 6.46 -0.26 -4.11
N VAL A 146 6.73 0.44 -5.21
CA VAL A 146 6.40 -0.04 -6.57
C VAL A 146 7.23 -1.28 -6.92
N TYR A 147 8.54 -1.27 -6.66
CA TYR A 147 9.42 -2.42 -6.90
C TYR A 147 8.93 -3.65 -6.15
N GLU A 148 8.66 -3.53 -4.86
CA GLU A 148 8.12 -4.60 -4.02
C GLU A 148 6.79 -5.13 -4.58
N GLY A 149 5.90 -4.22 -5.02
CA GLY A 149 4.62 -4.57 -5.62
C GLY A 149 4.76 -5.33 -6.94
N ILE A 150 5.70 -4.97 -7.80
CA ILE A 150 5.93 -5.63 -9.09
C ILE A 150 6.60 -6.99 -8.93
N THR A 151 7.62 -7.06 -8.07
CA THR A 151 8.49 -8.24 -7.97
C THR A 151 8.05 -9.24 -6.91
N GLY A 152 7.29 -8.78 -5.91
CA GLY A 152 7.01 -9.56 -4.69
C GLY A 152 8.24 -9.74 -3.79
N ASP A 153 9.34 -9.04 -4.06
CA ASP A 153 10.57 -9.07 -3.26
C ASP A 153 10.52 -7.98 -2.19
N PHE A 154 10.18 -8.38 -0.97
CA PHE A 154 10.13 -7.53 0.21
C PHE A 154 11.42 -7.59 1.04
N GLY A 155 12.51 -8.16 0.50
CA GLY A 155 13.79 -8.33 1.21
C GLY A 155 13.79 -9.54 2.17
N GLY A 156 12.91 -10.52 1.93
CA GLY A 156 12.80 -11.74 2.72
C GLY A 156 12.17 -11.53 4.10
N LEU A 157 12.39 -12.49 5.01
CA LEU A 157 11.79 -12.50 6.34
C LEU A 157 12.23 -11.28 7.17
N GLN A 158 11.26 -10.53 7.68
CA GLN A 158 11.47 -9.35 8.54
C GLN A 158 10.43 -9.34 9.66
N MET A 159 10.86 -8.90 10.83
CA MET A 159 9.99 -8.64 11.98
C MET A 159 10.03 -7.15 12.33
N SER A 160 8.99 -6.64 12.98
CA SER A 160 9.01 -5.27 13.50
C SER A 160 9.89 -5.17 14.75
N ASP A 161 10.33 -3.96 15.09
CA ASP A 161 11.20 -3.68 16.23
C ASP A 161 10.56 -4.02 17.59
N MET A 162 9.26 -4.32 17.62
CA MET A 162 8.58 -4.82 18.83
C MET A 162 9.03 -6.25 19.20
N TYR A 163 9.60 -7.01 18.26
CA TYR A 163 10.15 -8.33 18.54
C TYR A 163 11.64 -8.21 18.80
N SER A 164 12.04 -8.48 20.03
CA SER A 164 13.42 -8.41 20.48
C SER A 164 13.71 -9.47 21.52
N ASP A 165 14.99 -9.72 21.78
CA ASP A 165 15.38 -10.51 22.93
C ASP A 165 14.84 -9.90 24.22
N ASN A 166 14.48 -10.75 25.16
CA ASN A 166 13.87 -10.39 26.45
C ASN A 166 12.49 -9.70 26.35
N MET A 167 11.80 -9.80 25.20
CA MET A 167 10.41 -9.32 25.11
C MET A 167 9.49 -10.11 26.04
N VAL A 168 8.42 -9.45 26.50
CA VAL A 168 7.38 -10.08 27.30
C VAL A 168 6.16 -10.37 26.42
N LEU A 169 5.77 -11.64 26.38
CA LEU A 169 4.54 -12.07 25.70
C LEU A 169 3.43 -12.29 26.70
N GLN A 170 2.22 -11.89 26.34
CA GLN A 170 1.06 -12.04 27.23
C GLN A 170 0.67 -13.53 27.35
N TYR A 171 0.45 -14.00 28.58
CA TYR A 171 -0.04 -15.35 28.83
C TYR A 171 -1.59 -15.38 28.88
N GLY A 172 -2.14 -16.57 28.74
CA GLY A 172 -3.59 -16.81 28.91
C GLY A 172 -4.49 -16.29 27.81
N GLN A 173 -3.92 -15.70 26.74
CA GLN A 173 -4.63 -15.21 25.57
C GLN A 173 -3.94 -15.69 24.28
N SER A 174 -4.71 -15.77 23.20
CA SER A 174 -4.16 -16.02 21.88
C SER A 174 -3.24 -14.89 21.47
N LEU A 175 -2.06 -15.23 20.92
CA LEU A 175 -1.06 -14.27 20.48
C LEU A 175 -0.99 -14.25 18.96
N THR A 176 -1.06 -13.08 18.37
CA THR A 176 -0.80 -12.90 16.94
C THR A 176 0.66 -12.52 16.74
N ILE A 177 1.41 -13.40 16.05
CA ILE A 177 2.76 -13.09 15.57
C ILE A 177 2.67 -12.75 14.10
N HIS A 178 3.29 -11.65 13.70
CA HIS A 178 3.21 -11.12 12.34
C HIS A 178 4.53 -10.49 11.89
N GLY A 179 4.69 -10.36 10.59
CA GLY A 179 5.86 -9.75 9.99
C GLY A 179 5.72 -9.61 8.47
N LYS A 180 6.86 -9.47 7.79
CA LYS A 180 6.96 -9.46 6.34
C LYS A 180 7.87 -10.57 5.84
N ALA A 181 7.62 -11.05 4.64
CA ALA A 181 8.47 -11.96 3.88
C ALA A 181 8.19 -11.73 2.39
N ASN A 182 8.92 -12.37 1.50
CA ASN A 182 8.61 -12.27 0.06
C ASN A 182 7.24 -12.86 -0.23
N ALA A 183 6.54 -12.32 -1.22
CA ALA A 183 5.20 -12.76 -1.59
C ALA A 183 5.19 -14.28 -1.88
N GLY A 184 4.23 -15.01 -1.30
CA GLY A 184 4.11 -16.45 -1.42
C GLY A 184 5.13 -17.24 -0.60
N GLU A 185 6.02 -16.60 0.15
CA GLU A 185 7.02 -17.30 0.95
C GLU A 185 6.37 -17.97 2.18
N LYS A 186 6.72 -19.24 2.41
CA LYS A 186 6.19 -20.00 3.53
C LYS A 186 6.93 -19.66 4.80
N VAL A 187 6.19 -19.20 5.80
CA VAL A 187 6.72 -18.82 7.12
C VAL A 187 6.32 -19.86 8.16
N THR A 188 7.26 -20.26 8.99
CA THR A 188 7.04 -21.14 10.14
C THR A 188 7.38 -20.41 11.42
N VAL A 189 6.49 -20.46 12.40
CA VAL A 189 6.68 -19.88 13.74
C VAL A 189 6.62 -20.99 14.77
N LYS A 190 7.60 -21.04 15.68
CA LYS A 190 7.67 -22.00 16.77
C LYS A 190 7.88 -21.29 18.09
N ILE A 191 7.16 -21.70 19.14
CA ILE A 191 7.32 -21.25 20.51
C ILE A 191 6.65 -22.23 21.47
N ALA A 192 7.27 -22.52 22.60
CA ALA A 192 6.65 -23.34 23.67
C ALA A 192 6.01 -24.66 23.16
N GLY A 193 6.67 -25.36 22.25
CA GLY A 193 6.17 -26.61 21.65
C GLY A 193 5.12 -26.42 20.56
N GLN A 194 4.58 -25.23 20.36
CA GLN A 194 3.69 -24.93 19.25
C GLN A 194 4.48 -24.71 17.96
N LYS A 195 3.91 -25.15 16.83
CA LYS A 195 4.43 -24.90 15.47
C LYS A 195 3.28 -24.51 14.57
N LYS A 196 3.29 -23.27 14.07
CA LYS A 196 2.30 -22.74 13.13
C LYS A 196 2.99 -22.40 11.81
N LYS A 197 2.25 -22.53 10.72
CA LYS A 197 2.71 -22.18 9.37
C LYS A 197 1.72 -21.24 8.72
N THR A 198 2.23 -20.34 7.90
CA THR A 198 1.46 -19.43 7.07
C THR A 198 2.22 -19.16 5.77
N GLU A 199 1.61 -18.42 4.87
CA GLU A 199 2.23 -17.94 3.65
C GLU A 199 2.09 -16.42 3.59
N ALA A 200 3.14 -15.74 3.16
CA ALA A 200 3.10 -14.28 3.00
C ALA A 200 2.17 -13.92 1.83
N ALA A 201 1.28 -12.99 2.07
CA ALA A 201 0.36 -12.47 1.06
C ALA A 201 1.11 -11.72 -0.05
N SER A 202 0.42 -11.35 -1.12
CA SER A 202 0.99 -10.57 -2.24
C SER A 202 1.60 -9.23 -1.83
N ASN A 203 1.21 -8.68 -0.69
CA ASN A 203 1.77 -7.46 -0.09
C ASN A 203 2.91 -7.73 0.90
N GLY A 204 3.42 -8.96 0.94
CA GLY A 204 4.50 -9.42 1.80
C GLY A 204 4.12 -9.62 3.28
N LYS A 205 2.91 -9.27 3.69
CA LYS A 205 2.48 -9.42 5.11
C LYS A 205 2.09 -10.87 5.40
N TRP A 206 2.47 -11.34 6.58
CA TRP A 206 2.05 -12.64 7.11
C TRP A 206 1.69 -12.54 8.58
N SER A 207 0.84 -13.43 9.04
CA SER A 207 0.51 -13.58 10.46
C SER A 207 0.16 -15.02 10.81
N VAL A 208 0.37 -15.38 12.07
CA VAL A 208 -0.11 -16.62 12.69
C VAL A 208 -0.74 -16.32 14.05
N ILE A 209 -1.73 -17.09 14.42
CA ILE A 209 -2.32 -17.04 15.75
C ILE A 209 -1.83 -18.25 16.53
N LEU A 210 -1.19 -17.99 17.66
CA LEU A 210 -0.74 -19.00 18.63
C LEU A 210 -1.80 -19.21 19.69
N GLU A 211 -1.92 -20.45 20.17
CA GLU A 211 -2.71 -20.76 21.34
C GLU A 211 -2.16 -20.05 22.57
N PRO A 212 -2.99 -19.79 23.60
CA PRO A 212 -2.54 -19.14 24.83
C PRO A 212 -1.32 -19.82 25.44
N LEU A 213 -0.30 -19.03 25.75
CA LEU A 213 0.87 -19.51 26.47
C LEU A 213 0.55 -19.63 27.97
N LYS A 214 1.18 -20.59 28.65
CA LYS A 214 1.14 -20.67 30.11
C LYS A 214 2.04 -19.58 30.70
N ALA A 215 1.72 -19.12 31.89
CA ALA A 215 2.64 -18.27 32.65
C ALA A 215 3.93 -19.05 32.94
N GLY A 216 5.08 -18.42 32.66
CA GLY A 216 6.38 -19.07 32.84
C GLY A 216 7.37 -18.60 31.78
N GLY A 217 8.42 -19.37 31.59
CA GLY A 217 9.52 -19.12 30.67
C GLY A 217 10.83 -19.61 31.29
N PRO A 218 11.98 -19.34 30.66
CA PRO A 218 12.14 -18.60 29.41
C PRO A 218 11.58 -19.38 28.21
N TYR A 219 11.06 -18.65 27.21
CA TYR A 219 10.61 -19.19 25.93
C TYR A 219 11.50 -18.65 24.80
N THR A 220 11.80 -19.47 23.81
CA THR A 220 12.44 -19.05 22.57
C THR A 220 11.40 -18.98 21.47
N LEU A 221 11.30 -17.85 20.77
CA LEU A 221 10.49 -17.64 19.58
C LEU A 221 11.39 -17.83 18.36
N GLU A 222 11.11 -18.86 17.57
CA GLU A 222 11.81 -19.15 16.32
C GLU A 222 10.88 -18.86 15.14
N ILE A 223 11.39 -18.09 14.16
CA ILE A 223 10.65 -17.77 12.93
C ILE A 223 11.54 -18.05 11.74
N SER A 224 11.06 -18.82 10.79
CA SER A 224 11.85 -19.17 9.61
C SER A 224 11.03 -19.00 8.32
N ALA A 225 11.70 -18.49 7.26
CA ALA A 225 11.19 -18.42 5.92
C ALA A 225 12.34 -18.59 4.91
N GLY A 226 12.18 -19.48 3.95
CA GLY A 226 13.24 -19.82 3.02
C GLY A 226 14.51 -20.30 3.73
N LYS A 227 15.60 -19.56 3.53
CA LYS A 227 16.91 -19.82 4.18
C LYS A 227 17.14 -18.97 5.42
N LYS A 228 16.25 -18.02 5.74
CA LYS A 228 16.40 -17.09 6.85
C LYS A 228 15.69 -17.61 8.08
N GLU A 229 16.37 -17.53 9.20
CA GLU A 229 15.84 -17.83 10.52
C GLU A 229 16.12 -16.67 11.47
N LEU A 230 15.14 -16.33 12.27
CA LEU A 230 15.22 -15.33 13.34
C LEU A 230 14.86 -16.00 14.65
N ILE A 231 15.68 -15.79 15.68
CA ILE A 231 15.53 -16.42 17.00
C ILE A 231 15.54 -15.29 18.02
N TYR A 232 14.50 -15.25 18.84
CA TYR A 232 14.38 -14.31 19.95
C TYR A 232 14.34 -15.09 21.26
N ASN A 233 15.29 -14.79 22.13
CA ASN A 233 15.50 -15.47 23.40
C ASN A 233 15.14 -14.56 24.58
N LYS A 234 14.73 -15.19 25.68
CA LYS A 234 14.69 -14.50 26.96
C LYS A 234 16.03 -14.66 27.68
#